data_ba1d5fca442bdc711d6f4604f646d87b
#
_entry.id   ba1d5fca442bdc711d6f4604f646d87b
#
_cell.length_a   1.000
_cell.length_b   1.000
_cell.length_c   1.000
_cell.angle_alpha   90.00
_cell.angle_beta   90.00
_cell.angle_gamma   90.00
#
_symmetry.space_group_name_H-M   'P 1'
#
loop_
_entity.id
_entity.type
_entity.pdbx_description
1 polymer ?
#
loop_
_entity_poly.entity_id
_entity_poly.type
_entity_poly.pdbx_seq_one_letter_code
_entity_poly.pdbx_strand_id
1 'polypeptide(L)'
;RSHAVDVILAQAPVLPVIAIHSLEDAVPLARALVAGGLPVLEVTLRSAIALDAIAAMAREVPDAIVGAGTVLDEGDLDAVTRAGARFSISPGCTDALYAAAARATIPHLPAVGTASELMRGLEHGHRRFKFFPAESSGGIPALKSFAGPFASVKFCPTGGIDAASAPRYLALPNVITVGGSWMVPADALAARDFAKIEALAREAATLRHPVAR
;
A
#
# COMPACT_ATOMS: atom_id res chain seq x y z
N ARG A 1 4.55 8.67 14.08
CA ARG A 1 4.35 7.48 13.22
C ARG A 1 3.26 7.71 12.17
N SER A 2 2.04 8.05 12.56
CA SER A 2 0.96 8.37 11.61
C SER A 2 1.35 9.46 10.62
N HIS A 3 2.09 10.47 11.05
CA HIS A 3 2.58 11.53 10.16
C HIS A 3 3.54 11.02 9.08
N ALA A 4 4.46 10.10 9.40
CA ALA A 4 5.36 9.52 8.40
C ALA A 4 4.60 8.68 7.36
N VAL A 5 3.57 7.94 7.79
CA VAL A 5 2.67 7.21 6.88
C VAL A 5 1.88 8.18 6.00
N ASP A 6 1.36 9.28 6.56
CA ASP A 6 0.60 10.30 5.81
C ASP A 6 1.44 10.90 4.68
N VAL A 7 2.71 11.26 4.97
CA VAL A 7 3.63 11.83 3.97
C VAL A 7 3.87 10.86 2.80
N ILE A 8 3.93 9.56 3.10
CA ILE A 8 4.11 8.54 2.06
C ILE A 8 2.82 8.34 1.26
N LEU A 9 1.72 8.06 1.94
CA LEU A 9 0.45 7.70 1.28
C LEU A 9 -0.19 8.86 0.50
N ALA A 10 0.07 10.11 0.89
CA ALA A 10 -0.47 11.29 0.21
C ALA A 10 0.19 11.59 -1.14
N GLN A 11 1.27 10.90 -1.52
CA GLN A 11 2.01 11.21 -2.75
C GLN A 11 1.29 10.74 -4.02
N ALA A 12 0.37 9.79 -3.90
CA ALA A 12 -0.41 9.30 -5.03
C ALA A 12 -1.80 8.84 -4.60
N PRO A 13 -2.82 8.97 -5.47
CA PRO A 13 -4.17 8.50 -5.18
C PRO A 13 -4.26 6.98 -5.14
N VAL A 14 -3.30 6.29 -5.75
CA VAL A 14 -3.24 4.82 -5.82
C VAL A 14 -1.87 4.33 -5.40
N LEU A 15 -1.86 3.32 -4.54
CA LEU A 15 -0.70 2.56 -4.12
C LEU A 15 -0.65 1.24 -4.92
N PRO A 16 0.25 1.08 -5.92
CA PRO A 16 0.46 -0.18 -6.60
C PRO A 16 0.84 -1.30 -5.63
N VAL A 17 0.04 -2.38 -5.62
CA VAL A 17 0.31 -3.61 -4.87
C VAL A 17 0.87 -4.63 -5.84
N ILE A 18 2.14 -4.97 -5.66
CA ILE A 18 2.96 -5.70 -6.62
C ILE A 18 3.28 -7.09 -6.09
N ALA A 19 2.99 -8.13 -6.89
CA ALA A 19 3.58 -9.44 -6.75
C ALA A 19 4.55 -9.64 -7.91
N ILE A 20 5.85 -9.81 -7.62
CA ILE A 20 6.88 -9.95 -8.63
C ILE A 20 7.49 -11.34 -8.58
N HIS A 21 7.70 -11.96 -9.75
CA HIS A 21 8.18 -13.33 -9.86
C HIS A 21 9.49 -13.46 -10.64
N SER A 22 9.95 -12.37 -11.30
CA SER A 22 11.26 -12.28 -11.95
C SER A 22 12.01 -11.06 -11.43
N LEU A 23 13.24 -11.26 -10.97
CA LEU A 23 14.08 -10.17 -10.48
C LEU A 23 14.43 -9.16 -11.58
N GLU A 24 14.57 -9.64 -12.82
CA GLU A 24 14.86 -8.80 -13.99
C GLU A 24 13.77 -7.77 -14.28
N ASP A 25 12.52 -8.04 -13.84
CA ASP A 25 11.38 -7.16 -14.05
C ASP A 25 11.27 -6.09 -12.97
N ALA A 26 11.96 -6.24 -11.83
CA ALA A 26 11.82 -5.37 -10.67
C ALA A 26 12.09 -3.89 -11.00
N VAL A 27 13.28 -3.60 -11.50
CA VAL A 27 13.70 -2.22 -11.79
C VAL A 27 12.92 -1.61 -12.96
N PRO A 28 12.72 -2.31 -14.11
CA PRO A 28 11.89 -1.78 -15.19
C PRO A 28 10.44 -1.50 -14.77
N LEU A 29 9.83 -2.36 -13.96
CA LEU A 29 8.48 -2.17 -13.43
C LEU A 29 8.42 -0.92 -12.53
N ALA A 30 9.36 -0.76 -11.60
CA ALA A 30 9.40 0.42 -10.74
C ALA A 30 9.55 1.71 -11.54
N ARG A 31 10.43 1.73 -12.56
CA ARG A 31 10.60 2.87 -13.46
C ARG A 31 9.33 3.23 -14.22
N ALA A 32 8.62 2.23 -14.75
CA ALA A 32 7.35 2.44 -15.46
C ALA A 32 6.27 3.03 -14.53
N LEU A 33 6.14 2.53 -13.31
CA LEU A 33 5.17 3.05 -12.33
C LEU A 33 5.49 4.48 -11.92
N VAL A 34 6.76 4.79 -11.64
CA VAL A 34 7.21 6.16 -11.32
C VAL A 34 6.98 7.10 -12.49
N ALA A 35 7.36 6.71 -13.72
CA ALA A 35 7.13 7.50 -14.94
C ALA A 35 5.64 7.76 -15.19
N GLY A 36 4.78 6.81 -14.80
CA GLY A 36 3.33 6.96 -14.80
C GLY A 36 2.77 7.83 -13.67
N GLY A 37 3.61 8.31 -12.73
CA GLY A 37 3.18 9.20 -11.64
C GLY A 37 2.75 8.49 -10.34
N LEU A 38 3.10 7.22 -10.18
CA LEU A 38 2.87 6.43 -8.97
C LEU A 38 4.20 6.08 -8.28
N PRO A 39 4.79 6.99 -7.49
CA PRO A 39 6.12 6.79 -6.92
C PRO A 39 6.13 5.86 -5.70
N VAL A 40 4.99 5.63 -5.04
CA VAL A 40 4.90 4.79 -3.84
C VAL A 40 4.51 3.38 -4.23
N LEU A 41 5.35 2.38 -3.93
CA LEU A 41 5.21 1.01 -4.41
C LEU A 41 5.17 0.03 -3.24
N GLU A 42 4.13 -0.83 -3.18
CA GLU A 42 4.01 -1.93 -2.21
C GLU A 42 4.44 -3.25 -2.88
N VAL A 43 5.66 -3.72 -2.63
CA VAL A 43 6.13 -5.04 -3.08
C VAL A 43 5.78 -6.08 -2.01
N THR A 44 4.94 -7.06 -2.37
CA THR A 44 4.46 -8.05 -1.41
C THR A 44 5.43 -9.22 -1.23
N LEU A 45 5.63 -9.68 0.01
CA LEU A 45 6.45 -10.84 0.36
C LEU A 45 5.78 -12.18 -0.03
N ARG A 46 5.15 -12.23 -1.21
CA ARG A 46 4.46 -13.42 -1.73
C ARG A 46 5.28 -14.22 -2.73
N SER A 47 6.53 -13.82 -2.95
CA SER A 47 7.50 -14.56 -3.79
C SER A 47 8.85 -14.64 -3.10
N ALA A 48 9.62 -15.67 -3.42
CA ALA A 48 10.94 -15.89 -2.85
C ALA A 48 11.95 -14.76 -3.16
N ILE A 49 11.72 -14.02 -4.25
CA ILE A 49 12.61 -12.95 -4.71
C ILE A 49 12.19 -11.56 -4.24
N ALA A 50 11.14 -11.45 -3.42
CA ALA A 50 10.58 -10.14 -3.05
C ALA A 50 11.60 -9.23 -2.35
N LEU A 51 12.42 -9.75 -1.45
CA LEU A 51 13.45 -8.98 -0.76
C LEU A 51 14.52 -8.46 -1.73
N ASP A 52 14.96 -9.30 -2.67
CA ASP A 52 15.94 -8.90 -3.68
C ASP A 52 15.35 -7.86 -4.64
N ALA A 53 14.06 -7.99 -4.99
CA ALA A 53 13.35 -7.01 -5.79
C ALA A 53 13.23 -5.66 -5.09
N ILE A 54 12.88 -5.65 -3.79
CA ILE A 54 12.87 -4.43 -2.96
C ILE A 54 14.24 -3.76 -2.96
N ALA A 55 15.31 -4.54 -2.73
CA ALA A 55 16.67 -4.02 -2.69
C ALA A 55 17.11 -3.44 -4.04
N ALA A 56 16.81 -4.11 -5.14
CA ALA A 56 17.12 -3.63 -6.48
C ALA A 56 16.36 -2.34 -6.81
N MET A 57 15.04 -2.30 -6.57
CA MET A 57 14.22 -1.11 -6.79
C MET A 57 14.69 0.07 -5.95
N ALA A 58 14.95 -0.14 -4.64
CA ALA A 58 15.39 0.92 -3.73
C ALA A 58 16.76 1.51 -4.13
N ARG A 59 17.67 0.68 -4.65
CA ARG A 59 19.00 1.10 -5.09
C ARG A 59 18.99 1.81 -6.43
N GLU A 60 18.19 1.33 -7.39
CA GLU A 60 18.31 1.71 -8.80
C GLU A 60 17.21 2.66 -9.29
N VAL A 61 16.19 2.90 -8.48
CA VAL A 61 15.08 3.82 -8.79
C VAL A 61 14.90 4.80 -7.63
N PRO A 62 15.78 5.80 -7.48
CA PRO A 62 15.78 6.71 -6.32
C PRO A 62 14.49 7.53 -6.17
N ASP A 63 13.75 7.73 -7.25
CA ASP A 63 12.46 8.42 -7.25
C ASP A 63 11.30 7.54 -6.75
N ALA A 64 11.54 6.23 -6.58
CA ALA A 64 10.56 5.32 -6.00
C ALA A 64 10.63 5.30 -4.47
N ILE A 65 9.48 5.32 -3.83
CA ILE A 65 9.34 5.03 -2.40
C ILE A 65 8.89 3.58 -2.28
N VAL A 66 9.87 2.69 -2.21
CA VAL A 66 9.62 1.26 -2.16
C VAL A 66 9.29 0.84 -0.75
N GLY A 67 8.15 0.20 -0.56
CA GLY A 67 7.73 -0.44 0.67
C GLY A 67 7.42 -1.92 0.48
N ALA A 68 7.28 -2.61 1.59
CA ALA A 68 6.98 -4.03 1.60
C ALA A 68 5.55 -4.30 2.09
N GLY A 69 4.81 -5.15 1.37
CA GLY A 69 3.52 -5.70 1.81
C GLY A 69 3.64 -7.15 2.27
N THR A 70 2.59 -7.64 2.92
CA THR A 70 2.54 -9.01 3.45
C THR A 70 3.61 -9.28 4.52
N VAL A 71 3.96 -8.26 5.31
CA VAL A 71 4.81 -8.40 6.49
C VAL A 71 3.98 -9.05 7.59
N LEU A 72 4.37 -10.23 8.08
CA LEU A 72 3.55 -11.03 8.99
C LEU A 72 4.10 -11.04 10.42
N ASP A 73 5.39 -10.82 10.59
CA ASP A 73 6.06 -10.87 11.88
C ASP A 73 7.27 -9.89 11.97
N GLU A 74 7.97 -9.92 13.11
CA GLU A 74 9.16 -9.10 13.34
C GLU A 74 10.32 -9.48 12.42
N GLY A 75 10.48 -10.76 12.09
CA GLY A 75 11.53 -11.23 11.18
C GLY A 75 11.37 -10.68 9.78
N ASP A 76 10.14 -10.66 9.27
CA ASP A 76 9.80 -10.01 8.00
C ASP A 76 10.09 -8.52 8.04
N LEU A 77 9.67 -7.83 9.14
CA LEU A 77 9.87 -6.39 9.30
C LEU A 77 11.36 -6.02 9.29
N ASP A 78 12.18 -6.81 9.96
CA ASP A 78 13.63 -6.64 9.96
C ASP A 78 14.25 -6.93 8.58
N ALA A 79 13.78 -7.98 7.91
CA ALA A 79 14.27 -8.35 6.59
C ALA A 79 13.99 -7.26 5.54
N VAL A 80 12.75 -6.74 5.51
CA VAL A 80 12.41 -5.67 4.55
C VAL A 80 13.12 -4.36 4.87
N THR A 81 13.35 -4.07 6.15
CA THR A 81 14.13 -2.90 6.56
C THR A 81 15.58 -2.99 6.06
N ARG A 82 16.23 -4.16 6.22
CA ARG A 82 17.57 -4.42 5.68
C ARG A 82 17.61 -4.38 4.15
N ALA A 83 16.54 -4.80 3.48
CA ALA A 83 16.43 -4.71 2.02
C ALA A 83 16.25 -3.26 1.50
N GLY A 84 16.08 -2.28 2.38
CA GLY A 84 15.95 -0.87 2.01
C GLY A 84 14.52 -0.39 1.81
N ALA A 85 13.52 -1.15 2.28
CA ALA A 85 12.13 -0.68 2.28
C ALA A 85 12.01 0.61 3.12
N ARG A 86 11.21 1.55 2.65
CA ARG A 86 10.94 2.83 3.32
C ARG A 86 9.67 2.83 4.16
N PHE A 87 8.84 1.82 4.01
CA PHE A 87 7.66 1.55 4.83
C PHE A 87 7.30 0.07 4.74
N SER A 88 6.47 -0.39 5.66
CA SER A 88 5.95 -1.76 5.67
C SER A 88 4.43 -1.79 5.85
N ILE A 89 3.79 -2.82 5.32
CA ILE A 89 2.34 -3.03 5.39
C ILE A 89 2.08 -4.50 5.73
N SER A 90 1.16 -4.76 6.66
CA SER A 90 0.70 -6.11 7.00
C SER A 90 -0.76 -6.34 6.55
N PRO A 91 -1.18 -7.58 6.30
CA PRO A 91 -2.57 -7.91 5.94
C PRO A 91 -3.53 -7.96 7.15
N GLY A 92 -3.00 -7.90 8.33
CA GLY A 92 -3.60 -7.82 9.66
C GLY A 92 -2.51 -7.42 10.64
N CYS A 93 -2.78 -7.34 11.95
CA CYS A 93 -1.72 -7.01 12.89
C CYS A 93 -1.94 -7.67 14.26
N THR A 94 -0.95 -8.43 14.69
CA THR A 94 -0.90 -9.02 16.03
C THR A 94 -0.26 -8.06 17.02
N ASP A 95 -0.45 -8.28 18.34
CA ASP A 95 0.21 -7.46 19.36
C ASP A 95 1.74 -7.55 19.26
N ALA A 96 2.27 -8.71 18.89
CA ALA A 96 3.70 -8.89 18.65
C ALA A 96 4.20 -8.02 17.50
N LEU A 97 3.46 -7.97 16.38
CA LEU A 97 3.84 -7.13 15.24
C LEU A 97 3.67 -5.64 15.55
N TYR A 98 2.63 -5.23 16.31
CA TYR A 98 2.51 -3.86 16.82
C TYR A 98 3.71 -3.46 17.67
N ALA A 99 4.15 -4.36 18.58
CA ALA A 99 5.32 -4.12 19.43
C ALA A 99 6.62 -4.02 18.62
N ALA A 100 6.80 -4.87 17.62
CA ALA A 100 7.93 -4.80 16.70
C ALA A 100 7.92 -3.50 15.88
N ALA A 101 6.79 -3.16 15.29
CA ALA A 101 6.59 -1.90 14.54
C ALA A 101 6.85 -0.67 15.41
N ALA A 102 6.59 -0.78 16.72
CA ALA A 102 6.90 0.27 17.70
C ALA A 102 8.39 0.56 17.81
N ARG A 103 9.26 -0.39 17.55
CA ARG A 103 10.73 -0.27 17.61
C ARG A 103 11.36 -0.04 16.24
N ALA A 104 10.64 -0.34 15.17
CA ALA A 104 11.15 -0.25 13.80
C ALA A 104 11.55 1.18 13.40
N THR A 105 12.56 1.27 12.53
CA THR A 105 13.04 2.53 11.97
C THR A 105 12.20 3.02 10.79
N ILE A 106 11.45 2.13 10.15
CA ILE A 106 10.52 2.46 9.06
C ILE A 106 9.08 2.50 9.58
N PRO A 107 8.20 3.36 9.03
CA PRO A 107 6.81 3.38 9.41
C PRO A 107 6.08 2.12 8.96
N HIS A 108 5.14 1.65 9.80
CA HIS A 108 4.31 0.47 9.55
C HIS A 108 2.83 0.88 9.40
N LEU A 109 2.18 0.36 8.36
CA LEU A 109 0.74 0.49 8.12
C LEU A 109 0.06 -0.87 8.42
N PRO A 110 -0.54 -1.05 9.59
CA PRO A 110 -1.26 -2.27 9.92
C PRO A 110 -2.59 -2.32 9.17
N ALA A 111 -3.05 -3.53 8.80
CA ALA A 111 -4.38 -3.69 8.24
C ALA A 111 -5.41 -4.08 9.31
N VAL A 112 -6.66 -3.71 9.03
CA VAL A 112 -7.85 -4.01 9.81
C VAL A 112 -9.03 -4.28 8.87
N GLY A 113 -9.96 -5.13 9.32
CA GLY A 113 -11.23 -5.39 8.65
C GLY A 113 -12.44 -5.17 9.57
N THR A 114 -12.21 -4.98 10.88
CA THR A 114 -13.26 -4.89 11.90
C THR A 114 -13.06 -3.74 12.88
N ALA A 115 -14.14 -3.35 13.60
CA ALA A 115 -14.07 -2.33 14.64
C ALA A 115 -13.16 -2.76 15.81
N SER A 116 -13.15 -4.05 16.18
CA SER A 116 -12.30 -4.55 17.27
C SER A 116 -10.81 -4.43 16.93
N GLU A 117 -10.44 -4.72 15.67
CA GLU A 117 -9.06 -4.55 15.20
C GLU A 117 -8.67 -3.07 15.15
N LEU A 118 -9.60 -2.18 14.77
CA LEU A 118 -9.39 -0.74 14.84
C LEU A 118 -9.11 -0.28 16.28
N MET A 119 -9.91 -0.72 17.25
CA MET A 119 -9.71 -0.39 18.66
C MET A 119 -8.35 -0.86 19.14
N ARG A 120 -7.96 -2.10 18.83
CA ARG A 120 -6.63 -2.63 19.14
C ARG A 120 -5.51 -1.76 18.53
N GLY A 121 -5.63 -1.41 17.25
CA GLY A 121 -4.64 -0.55 16.60
C GLY A 121 -4.55 0.85 17.22
N LEU A 122 -5.68 1.40 17.69
CA LEU A 122 -5.73 2.67 18.40
C LEU A 122 -5.01 2.61 19.75
N GLU A 123 -5.12 1.50 20.50
CA GLU A 123 -4.38 1.26 21.75
C GLU A 123 -2.87 1.27 21.52
N HIS A 124 -2.41 0.73 20.38
CA HIS A 124 -1.01 0.77 19.94
C HIS A 124 -0.57 2.11 19.31
N GLY A 125 -1.44 3.13 19.32
CA GLY A 125 -1.13 4.48 18.85
C GLY A 125 -1.26 4.70 17.36
N HIS A 126 -1.76 3.74 16.58
CA HIS A 126 -2.00 3.90 15.15
C HIS A 126 -3.27 4.71 14.88
N ARG A 127 -3.27 5.48 13.79
CA ARG A 127 -4.40 6.26 13.29
C ARG A 127 -4.55 6.11 11.78
N ARG A 128 -3.64 5.37 11.14
CA ARG A 128 -3.62 5.04 9.72
C ARG A 128 -3.63 3.55 9.58
N PHE A 129 -4.54 3.04 8.74
CA PHE A 129 -4.74 1.60 8.56
C PHE A 129 -4.96 1.27 7.10
N LYS A 130 -4.41 0.16 6.66
CA LYS A 130 -4.91 -0.54 5.49
C LYS A 130 -6.27 -1.14 5.85
N PHE A 131 -7.30 -0.94 5.04
CA PHE A 131 -8.57 -1.64 5.18
C PHE A 131 -8.55 -2.83 4.22
N PHE A 132 -8.44 -4.04 4.76
CA PHE A 132 -8.17 -5.24 3.96
C PHE A 132 -8.84 -6.49 4.55
N PRO A 133 -9.38 -7.36 3.69
CA PRO A 133 -9.64 -7.16 2.25
C PRO A 133 -10.89 -6.28 2.02
N ALA A 134 -10.74 -5.14 1.33
CA ALA A 134 -11.71 -4.06 1.38
C ALA A 134 -13.12 -4.48 0.94
N GLU A 135 -13.30 -5.03 -0.27
CA GLU A 135 -14.62 -5.38 -0.79
C GLU A 135 -15.30 -6.46 0.06
N SER A 136 -14.59 -7.52 0.43
CA SER A 136 -15.15 -8.62 1.22
C SER A 136 -15.37 -8.28 2.70
N SER A 137 -14.74 -7.22 3.21
CA SER A 137 -14.96 -6.71 4.58
C SER A 137 -16.04 -5.62 4.66
N GLY A 138 -16.86 -5.49 3.63
CA GLY A 138 -18.01 -4.57 3.60
C GLY A 138 -17.77 -3.27 2.83
N GLY A 139 -16.61 -3.07 2.23
CA GLY A 139 -16.34 -2.01 1.25
C GLY A 139 -16.64 -0.60 1.74
N ILE A 140 -17.17 0.22 0.83
CA ILE A 140 -17.58 1.61 1.11
C ILE A 140 -18.59 1.73 2.26
N PRO A 141 -19.64 0.88 2.38
CA PRO A 141 -20.54 0.92 3.53
C PRO A 141 -19.84 0.77 4.87
N ALA A 142 -18.88 -0.16 5.01
CA ALA A 142 -18.13 -0.34 6.25
C ALA A 142 -17.27 0.89 6.60
N LEU A 143 -16.56 1.46 5.62
CA LEU A 143 -15.75 2.67 5.80
C LEU A 143 -16.59 3.89 6.21
N LYS A 144 -17.81 4.04 5.66
CA LYS A 144 -18.75 5.07 6.08
C LYS A 144 -19.22 4.87 7.51
N SER A 145 -19.48 3.62 7.91
CA SER A 145 -19.88 3.29 9.28
C SER A 145 -18.77 3.56 10.30
N PHE A 146 -17.50 3.37 9.92
CA PHE A 146 -16.36 3.68 10.78
C PHE A 146 -16.10 5.18 10.95
N ALA A 147 -16.56 6.03 10.05
CA ALA A 147 -16.29 7.47 10.09
C ALA A 147 -16.84 8.15 11.36
N GLY A 148 -17.99 7.69 11.88
CA GLY A 148 -18.58 8.22 13.12
C GLY A 148 -17.72 7.91 14.36
N PRO A 149 -17.64 6.63 14.76
CA PRO A 149 -16.94 6.23 16.00
C PRO A 149 -15.42 6.43 15.93
N PHE A 150 -14.83 6.48 14.73
CA PHE A 150 -13.38 6.55 14.52
C PHE A 150 -12.97 7.79 13.70
N ALA A 151 -13.47 8.97 14.05
CA ALA A 151 -13.31 10.20 13.26
C ALA A 151 -11.84 10.62 12.98
N SER A 152 -10.89 10.23 13.84
CA SER A 152 -9.45 10.52 13.66
C SER A 152 -8.72 9.52 12.77
N VAL A 153 -9.38 8.43 12.37
CA VAL A 153 -8.77 7.35 11.60
C VAL A 153 -8.89 7.65 10.10
N LYS A 154 -7.82 7.33 9.37
CA LYS A 154 -7.81 7.34 7.90
C LYS A 154 -7.35 5.97 7.37
N PHE A 155 -7.81 5.65 6.17
CA PHE A 155 -7.64 4.35 5.56
C PHE A 155 -6.94 4.39 4.21
N CYS A 156 -6.27 3.27 3.90
CA CYS A 156 -5.86 2.84 2.57
C CYS A 156 -6.61 1.54 2.24
N PRO A 157 -7.85 1.61 1.70
CA PRO A 157 -8.59 0.42 1.30
C PRO A 157 -7.85 -0.34 0.21
N THR A 158 -7.78 -1.66 0.35
CA THR A 158 -7.08 -2.56 -0.59
C THR A 158 -7.81 -3.89 -0.67
N GLY A 159 -7.91 -4.49 -1.85
CA GLY A 159 -8.53 -5.79 -2.07
C GLY A 159 -9.91 -5.69 -2.75
N GLY A 160 -9.96 -6.15 -4.01
CA GLY A 160 -11.13 -6.07 -4.87
C GLY A 160 -11.38 -4.70 -5.51
N ILE A 161 -10.46 -3.75 -5.33
CA ILE A 161 -10.58 -2.39 -5.91
C ILE A 161 -9.91 -2.37 -7.28
N ASP A 162 -10.61 -1.77 -8.25
CA ASP A 162 -10.20 -1.58 -9.63
C ASP A 162 -10.33 -0.11 -10.08
N ALA A 163 -10.02 0.16 -11.35
CA ALA A 163 -10.10 1.50 -11.91
C ALA A 163 -11.52 2.10 -11.86
N ALA A 164 -12.56 1.27 -11.92
CA ALA A 164 -13.96 1.73 -11.92
C ALA A 164 -14.45 2.05 -10.50
N SER A 165 -14.01 1.29 -9.50
CA SER A 165 -14.42 1.45 -8.10
C SER A 165 -13.55 2.44 -7.32
N ALA A 166 -12.27 2.60 -7.67
CA ALA A 166 -11.32 3.46 -6.96
C ALA A 166 -11.80 4.91 -6.74
N PRO A 167 -12.43 5.61 -7.72
CA PRO A 167 -12.92 6.97 -7.49
C PRO A 167 -13.98 7.07 -6.37
N ARG A 168 -14.80 6.03 -6.21
CA ARG A 168 -15.83 5.97 -5.16
C ARG A 168 -15.23 5.83 -3.76
N TYR A 169 -14.12 5.10 -3.63
CA TYR A 169 -13.35 5.00 -2.38
C TYR A 169 -12.63 6.30 -2.07
N LEU A 170 -11.97 6.90 -3.07
CA LEU A 170 -11.25 8.16 -2.93
C LEU A 170 -12.18 9.35 -2.58
N ALA A 171 -13.47 9.25 -2.88
CA ALA A 171 -14.47 10.25 -2.49
C ALA A 171 -14.79 10.25 -0.99
N LEU A 172 -14.37 9.23 -0.24
CA LEU A 172 -14.64 9.16 1.20
C LEU A 172 -13.65 10.05 2.00
N PRO A 173 -14.14 10.85 2.95
CA PRO A 173 -13.28 11.77 3.70
C PRO A 173 -12.27 11.07 4.63
N ASN A 174 -12.49 9.79 4.94
CA ASN A 174 -11.59 8.97 5.74
C ASN A 174 -10.68 8.04 4.92
N VAL A 175 -10.56 8.26 3.59
CA VAL A 175 -9.63 7.54 2.72
C VAL A 175 -8.51 8.48 2.26
N ILE A 176 -7.24 8.04 2.36
CA ILE A 176 -6.07 8.81 1.91
C ILE A 176 -5.70 8.42 0.48
N THR A 177 -5.62 7.15 0.22
CA THR A 177 -5.23 6.51 -1.05
C THR A 177 -5.89 5.14 -1.11
N VAL A 178 -5.92 4.51 -2.27
CA VAL A 178 -6.40 3.13 -2.44
C VAL A 178 -5.27 2.22 -2.89
N GLY A 179 -5.21 0.99 -2.36
CA GLY A 179 -4.28 -0.02 -2.85
C GLY A 179 -4.92 -0.86 -3.96
N GLY A 180 -4.19 -1.10 -5.03
CA GLY A 180 -4.68 -1.91 -6.13
C GLY A 180 -3.56 -2.45 -7.03
N SER A 181 -3.92 -3.39 -7.90
CA SER A 181 -2.97 -4.05 -8.81
C SER A 181 -3.34 -3.91 -10.29
N TRP A 182 -4.44 -3.25 -10.64
CA TRP A 182 -4.95 -3.17 -12.01
C TRP A 182 -3.99 -2.47 -12.98
N MET A 183 -3.08 -1.59 -12.50
CA MET A 183 -2.07 -0.94 -13.31
C MET A 183 -0.87 -1.86 -13.64
N VAL A 184 -0.80 -3.05 -13.00
CA VAL A 184 0.21 -4.07 -13.25
C VAL A 184 -0.50 -5.39 -13.63
N PRO A 185 -1.22 -5.45 -14.76
CA PRO A 185 -1.91 -6.66 -15.16
C PRO A 185 -0.89 -7.77 -15.47
N ALA A 186 -1.24 -9.01 -15.07
CA ALA A 186 -0.32 -10.14 -15.15
C ALA A 186 0.16 -10.44 -16.59
N ASP A 187 -0.71 -10.25 -17.58
CA ASP A 187 -0.38 -10.40 -19.00
C ASP A 187 0.66 -9.38 -19.48
N ALA A 188 0.51 -8.11 -19.07
CA ALA A 188 1.46 -7.06 -19.43
C ALA A 188 2.82 -7.29 -18.75
N LEU A 189 2.83 -7.68 -17.47
CA LEU A 189 4.07 -7.99 -16.76
C LEU A 189 4.77 -9.22 -17.38
N ALA A 190 4.05 -10.29 -17.68
CA ALA A 190 4.60 -11.48 -18.33
C ALA A 190 5.16 -11.20 -19.74
N ALA A 191 4.53 -10.27 -20.47
CA ALA A 191 5.00 -9.81 -21.77
C ALA A 191 6.10 -8.74 -21.68
N ARG A 192 6.46 -8.29 -20.45
CA ARG A 192 7.38 -7.17 -20.21
C ARG A 192 6.94 -5.88 -20.92
N ASP A 193 5.63 -5.69 -21.08
CA ASP A 193 5.04 -4.50 -21.67
C ASP A 193 4.98 -3.36 -20.65
N PHE A 194 6.16 -2.83 -20.30
CA PHE A 194 6.29 -1.73 -19.34
C PHE A 194 5.68 -0.43 -19.85
N ALA A 195 5.54 -0.26 -21.19
CA ALA A 195 4.86 0.91 -21.75
C ALA A 195 3.35 0.88 -21.43
N LYS A 196 2.71 -0.28 -21.54
CA LYS A 196 1.32 -0.47 -21.12
C LYS A 196 1.15 -0.22 -19.61
N ILE A 197 2.07 -0.72 -18.79
CA ILE A 197 2.05 -0.51 -17.33
C ILE A 197 2.21 0.98 -17.01
N GLU A 198 3.13 1.71 -17.65
CA GLU A 198 3.28 3.15 -17.49
C GLU A 198 1.99 3.90 -17.86
N ALA A 199 1.36 3.54 -18.97
CA ALA A 199 0.09 4.16 -19.40
C ALA A 199 -1.03 3.95 -18.36
N LEU A 200 -1.20 2.72 -17.85
CA LEU A 200 -2.17 2.39 -16.81
C LEU A 200 -1.87 3.11 -15.48
N ALA A 201 -0.60 3.23 -15.12
CA ALA A 201 -0.17 3.99 -13.95
C ALA A 201 -0.50 5.48 -14.11
N ARG A 202 -0.29 6.06 -15.30
CA ARG A 202 -0.63 7.45 -15.60
C ARG A 202 -2.14 7.70 -15.49
N GLU A 203 -2.96 6.79 -15.98
CA GLU A 203 -4.41 6.86 -15.79
C GLU A 203 -4.78 6.81 -14.29
N ALA A 204 -4.22 5.88 -13.54
CA ALA A 204 -4.45 5.75 -12.11
C ALA A 204 -3.99 6.99 -11.32
N ALA A 205 -2.88 7.62 -11.71
CA ALA A 205 -2.36 8.84 -11.07
C ALA A 205 -3.26 10.07 -11.29
N THR A 206 -4.16 10.05 -12.28
CA THR A 206 -5.15 11.14 -12.49
C THR A 206 -6.34 11.04 -11.53
N LEU A 207 -6.54 9.90 -10.86
CA LEU A 207 -7.59 9.73 -9.87
C LEU A 207 -7.28 10.64 -8.68
N ARG A 208 -8.06 11.69 -8.47
CA ARG A 208 -7.85 12.65 -7.38
C ARG A 208 -8.95 12.49 -6.33
N HIS A 209 -8.61 12.80 -5.07
CA HIS A 209 -9.65 13.14 -4.11
C HIS A 209 -10.49 14.27 -4.69
N PRO A 210 -11.82 14.18 -4.67
CA PRO A 210 -12.63 15.37 -4.92
C PRO A 210 -12.19 16.42 -3.92
N VAL A 211 -11.67 17.55 -4.43
CA VAL A 211 -11.30 18.69 -3.59
C VAL A 211 -12.56 19.05 -2.81
N ALA A 212 -12.51 18.98 -1.49
CA ALA A 212 -13.56 19.50 -0.63
C ALA A 212 -13.72 20.99 -0.98
N ARG A 213 -14.85 21.33 -1.60
CA ARG A 213 -15.27 22.72 -1.80
C ARG A 213 -15.78 23.27 -0.50
#